data_0bbf3f31d0c5027fdf7aec35c443e054
#
_entry.id   0bbf3f31d0c5027fdf7aec35c443e054
#
_cell.length_a   1.000
_cell.length_b   1.000
_cell.length_c   1.000
_cell.angle_alpha   90.00
_cell.angle_beta   90.00
_cell.angle_gamma   90.00
#
_symmetry.space_group_name_H-M   'P 1'
#
loop_
_entity.id
_entity.type
_entity.pdbx_description
1 polymer ?
#
loop_
_entity_poly.entity_id
_entity_poly.type
_entity_poly.pdbx_seq_one_letter_code
_entity_poly.pdbx_strand_id
1 'polypeptide(L)'
;MTTQAVSGRRYFTKAWLMEQKSLIALLVLIAIVSTMSPNFFTVNNLFNILQQTSVNAIMAVGMTLVILTSGIDLSVGSLLALTGAIAASIVGIEVNALVAVAAALAAGAAIGAVTGVIVAKGRVQAFIATLVMMLLLRGVTMVYTNGSPVNTGFTENADLFGWFGIGRPLGIPTPVWIMAIVFLAAWYMLHHTRLGRYIYALGGDESATRLSGISVNKVKIIVYSLCGLLASLAGIIEVARLSSAQPTAGTGYELDAIAAVVLGGTSLAGGKGRIVGTLIGALILGFLNNGLNLLGVSSYYQMIVKAVVILLAVLVDNKKQ
;
A
#
# COMPACT_ATOMS: atom_id res chain seq x y z
N MET A 1 34.10 29.74 5.08
CA MET A 1 33.46 30.51 4.01
C MET A 1 32.88 29.70 2.86
N THR A 2 33.13 28.39 2.80
CA THR A 2 32.72 27.52 1.68
C THR A 2 31.42 26.77 1.88
N THR A 3 30.90 26.68 3.09
CA THR A 3 29.71 25.89 3.44
C THR A 3 28.37 26.54 3.04
N GLN A 4 28.27 27.86 3.03
CA GLN A 4 27.04 28.55 2.65
C GLN A 4 26.85 28.67 1.15
N ALA A 5 27.92 28.76 0.39
CA ALA A 5 27.84 28.77 -1.08
C ALA A 5 27.47 27.39 -1.66
N VAL A 6 27.81 26.31 -0.94
CA VAL A 6 27.47 24.94 -1.32
C VAL A 6 25.99 24.62 -1.05
N SER A 7 25.37 25.19 -0.01
CA SER A 7 23.97 24.94 0.32
C SER A 7 22.99 25.57 -0.70
N GLY A 8 23.32 26.74 -1.26
CA GLY A 8 22.49 27.38 -2.29
C GLY A 8 22.51 26.66 -3.63
N ARG A 9 23.60 25.96 -3.95
CA ARG A 9 23.72 25.15 -5.17
C ARG A 9 23.14 23.75 -5.01
N ARG A 10 22.80 23.34 -3.78
CA ARG A 10 22.31 22.00 -3.46
C ARG A 10 20.99 21.67 -4.14
N TYR A 11 20.12 22.68 -4.41
CA TYR A 11 18.83 22.50 -5.06
C TYR A 11 18.93 22.23 -6.56
N PHE A 12 20.06 22.54 -7.20
CA PHE A 12 20.25 22.37 -8.63
C PHE A 12 21.40 21.41 -8.97
N THR A 13 21.94 20.71 -7.96
CA THR A 13 23.01 19.75 -8.19
C THR A 13 22.47 18.40 -8.68
N LYS A 14 23.29 17.64 -9.36
CA LYS A 14 22.99 16.28 -9.80
C LYS A 14 22.56 15.40 -8.63
N ALA A 15 23.12 15.57 -7.43
CA ALA A 15 22.74 14.82 -6.24
C ALA A 15 21.29 15.11 -5.81
N TRP A 16 20.86 16.38 -5.83
CA TRP A 16 19.48 16.75 -5.51
C TRP A 16 18.50 16.16 -6.53
N LEU A 17 18.81 16.24 -7.82
CA LEU A 17 18.00 15.65 -8.89
C LEU A 17 17.87 14.14 -8.72
N MET A 18 18.90 13.47 -8.25
CA MET A 18 18.88 12.03 -8.01
C MET A 18 18.08 11.64 -6.76
N GLU A 19 18.04 12.50 -5.73
CA GLU A 19 17.17 12.29 -4.57
C GLU A 19 15.69 12.44 -4.92
N GLN A 20 15.36 13.28 -5.91
CA GLN A 20 14.00 13.54 -6.36
C GLN A 20 13.63 12.77 -7.64
N LYS A 21 14.34 11.69 -7.95
CA LYS A 21 14.12 10.93 -9.19
C LYS A 21 12.70 10.40 -9.34
N SER A 22 12.07 9.96 -8.24
CA SER A 22 10.69 9.45 -8.28
C SER A 22 9.71 10.55 -8.64
N LEU A 23 9.85 11.73 -8.04
CA LEU A 23 9.02 12.90 -8.37
C LEU A 23 9.22 13.35 -9.81
N ILE A 24 10.46 13.38 -10.27
CA ILE A 24 10.80 13.74 -11.66
C ILE A 24 10.19 12.73 -12.61
N ALA A 25 10.28 11.44 -12.33
CA ALA A 25 9.68 10.38 -13.14
C ALA A 25 8.16 10.54 -13.23
N LEU A 26 7.49 10.85 -12.12
CA LEU A 26 6.05 11.11 -12.09
C LEU A 26 5.69 12.31 -12.97
N LEU A 27 6.41 13.42 -12.83
CA LEU A 27 6.14 14.64 -13.60
C LEU A 27 6.36 14.43 -15.11
N VAL A 28 7.41 13.69 -15.48
CA VAL A 28 7.68 13.34 -16.88
C VAL A 28 6.57 12.46 -17.44
N LEU A 29 6.11 11.47 -16.67
CA LEU A 29 5.01 10.58 -17.06
C LEU A 29 3.72 11.38 -17.30
N ILE A 30 3.36 12.27 -16.39
CA ILE A 30 2.19 13.13 -16.53
C ILE A 30 2.30 13.99 -17.80
N ALA A 31 3.45 14.60 -18.03
CA ALA A 31 3.67 15.45 -19.20
C ALA A 31 3.53 14.66 -20.50
N ILE A 32 4.14 13.49 -20.59
CA ILE A 32 4.09 12.64 -21.79
C ILE A 32 2.66 12.20 -22.09
N VAL A 33 1.95 11.67 -21.11
CA VAL A 33 0.59 11.15 -21.31
C VAL A 33 -0.39 12.28 -21.58
N SER A 34 -0.20 13.46 -20.99
CA SER A 34 -1.04 14.65 -21.24
C SER A 34 -1.01 15.09 -22.71
N THR A 35 0.15 14.91 -23.37
CA THR A 35 0.28 15.23 -24.80
C THR A 35 -0.35 14.17 -25.70
N MET A 36 -0.46 12.93 -25.23
CA MET A 36 -0.95 11.79 -26.01
C MET A 36 -2.46 11.59 -25.91
N SER A 37 -3.09 12.05 -24.83
CA SER A 37 -4.53 11.91 -24.63
C SER A 37 -5.14 13.22 -24.11
N PRO A 38 -6.15 13.78 -24.79
CA PRO A 38 -6.79 15.02 -24.33
C PRO A 38 -7.61 14.85 -23.06
N ASN A 39 -8.03 13.63 -22.74
CA ASN A 39 -8.86 13.34 -21.57
C ASN A 39 -8.05 13.03 -20.31
N PHE A 40 -6.73 12.91 -20.42
CA PHE A 40 -5.88 12.52 -19.29
C PHE A 40 -5.82 13.62 -18.22
N PHE A 41 -5.57 14.84 -18.61
CA PHE A 41 -5.38 15.97 -17.68
C PHE A 41 -6.70 16.74 -17.47
N THR A 42 -7.70 16.05 -16.91
CA THR A 42 -8.98 16.63 -16.50
C THR A 42 -9.19 16.39 -15.00
N VAL A 43 -9.97 17.25 -14.35
CA VAL A 43 -10.24 17.11 -12.91
C VAL A 43 -10.92 15.78 -12.61
N ASN A 44 -11.90 15.39 -13.41
CA ASN A 44 -12.60 14.12 -13.22
C ASN A 44 -11.66 12.92 -13.37
N ASN A 45 -10.76 12.94 -14.33
CA ASN A 45 -9.81 11.86 -14.53
C ASN A 45 -8.79 11.80 -13.39
N LEU A 46 -8.32 12.94 -12.89
CA LEU A 46 -7.41 12.99 -11.75
C LEU A 46 -8.05 12.37 -10.49
N PHE A 47 -9.31 12.70 -10.20
CA PHE A 47 -10.02 12.07 -9.08
C PHE A 47 -10.22 10.58 -9.31
N ASN A 48 -10.49 10.16 -10.53
CA ASN A 48 -10.63 8.75 -10.88
C ASN A 48 -9.31 7.99 -10.65
N ILE A 49 -8.18 8.57 -11.07
CA ILE A 49 -6.84 8.00 -10.83
C ILE A 49 -6.59 7.86 -9.32
N LEU A 50 -6.84 8.92 -8.56
CA LEU A 50 -6.63 8.91 -7.11
C LEU A 50 -7.50 7.86 -6.42
N GLN A 51 -8.76 7.73 -6.83
CA GLN A 51 -9.67 6.73 -6.28
C GLN A 51 -9.20 5.30 -6.58
N GLN A 52 -8.78 5.03 -7.81
CA GLN A 52 -8.27 3.71 -8.20
C GLN A 52 -6.93 3.40 -7.53
N THR A 53 -6.09 4.41 -7.36
CA THR A 53 -4.77 4.26 -6.72
C THR A 53 -4.86 4.04 -5.21
N SER A 54 -5.93 4.51 -4.56
CA SER A 54 -6.04 4.54 -3.10
C SER A 54 -5.87 3.17 -2.45
N VAL A 55 -6.44 2.12 -3.00
CA VAL A 55 -6.33 0.75 -2.46
C VAL A 55 -4.87 0.32 -2.42
N ASN A 56 -4.19 0.42 -3.55
CA ASN A 56 -2.77 0.05 -3.62
C ASN A 56 -1.90 0.96 -2.75
N ALA A 57 -2.18 2.26 -2.74
CA ALA A 57 -1.41 3.22 -1.95
C ALA A 57 -1.50 2.94 -0.45
N ILE A 58 -2.69 2.64 0.05
CA ILE A 58 -2.91 2.31 1.46
C ILE A 58 -2.16 1.03 1.83
N MET A 59 -2.25 -0.01 1.00
CA MET A 59 -1.50 -1.24 1.19
C MET A 59 0.00 -0.99 1.14
N ALA A 60 0.45 -0.12 0.25
CA ALA A 60 1.86 0.22 0.11
C ALA A 60 2.42 0.93 1.34
N VAL A 61 1.61 1.69 2.07
CA VAL A 61 2.04 2.27 3.36
C VAL A 61 2.41 1.16 4.34
N GLY A 62 1.54 0.18 4.51
CA GLY A 62 1.83 -0.98 5.37
C GLY A 62 3.06 -1.73 4.90
N MET A 63 3.18 -1.96 3.60
CA MET A 63 4.35 -2.62 3.01
C MET A 63 5.63 -1.83 3.24
N THR A 64 5.58 -0.50 3.19
CA THR A 64 6.73 0.37 3.49
C THR A 64 7.23 0.12 4.91
N LEU A 65 6.33 0.07 5.89
CA LEU A 65 6.70 -0.18 7.27
C LEU A 65 7.40 -1.54 7.43
N VAL A 66 6.87 -2.57 6.78
CA VAL A 66 7.45 -3.91 6.82
C VAL A 66 8.82 -3.94 6.14
N ILE A 67 8.94 -3.36 4.96
CA ILE A 67 10.20 -3.31 4.19
C ILE A 67 11.26 -2.51 4.93
N LEU A 68 10.89 -1.44 5.61
CA LEU A 68 11.82 -0.66 6.44
C LEU A 68 12.44 -1.50 7.57
N THR A 69 11.75 -2.52 8.05
CA THR A 69 12.29 -3.47 9.04
C THR A 69 13.06 -4.62 8.43
N SER A 70 13.40 -4.56 7.16
CA SER A 70 14.06 -5.63 6.38
C SER A 70 13.19 -6.86 6.16
N GLY A 71 11.88 -6.72 6.31
CA GLY A 71 10.91 -7.79 6.06
C GLY A 71 10.18 -7.61 4.74
N ILE A 72 9.25 -8.51 4.50
CA ILE A 72 8.30 -8.43 3.41
C ILE A 72 6.98 -9.06 3.86
N ASP A 73 5.86 -8.61 3.32
CA ASP A 73 4.56 -9.21 3.62
C ASP A 73 3.82 -9.54 2.32
N LEU A 74 3.90 -10.81 1.94
CA LEU A 74 3.25 -11.31 0.73
C LEU A 74 1.78 -11.66 0.96
N SER A 75 1.29 -11.58 2.20
CA SER A 75 -0.07 -11.98 2.55
C SER A 75 -1.11 -10.87 2.42
N VAL A 76 -0.70 -9.65 2.08
CA VAL A 76 -1.60 -8.47 2.09
C VAL A 76 -2.78 -8.63 1.14
N GLY A 77 -2.58 -9.18 -0.05
CA GLY A 77 -3.65 -9.40 -1.01
C GLY A 77 -4.68 -10.43 -0.54
N SER A 78 -4.20 -11.54 0.01
CA SER A 78 -5.08 -12.56 0.58
C SER A 78 -5.83 -12.05 1.81
N LEU A 79 -5.17 -11.26 2.63
CA LEU A 79 -5.77 -10.65 3.82
C LEU A 79 -6.86 -9.64 3.42
N LEU A 80 -6.62 -8.85 2.38
CA LEU A 80 -7.62 -7.97 1.80
C LEU A 80 -8.88 -8.76 1.40
N ALA A 81 -8.71 -9.89 0.74
CA ALA A 81 -9.83 -10.73 0.30
C ALA A 81 -10.62 -11.28 1.50
N LEU A 82 -9.94 -11.82 2.51
CA LEU A 82 -10.60 -12.40 3.68
C LEU A 82 -11.34 -11.34 4.49
N THR A 83 -10.69 -10.23 4.79
CA THR A 83 -11.31 -9.15 5.59
C THR A 83 -12.45 -8.48 4.83
N GLY A 84 -12.31 -8.33 3.52
CA GLY A 84 -13.39 -7.85 2.67
C GLY A 84 -14.59 -8.79 2.68
N ALA A 85 -14.36 -10.10 2.62
CA ALA A 85 -15.42 -11.10 2.73
C ALA A 85 -16.11 -11.05 4.10
N ILE A 86 -15.36 -10.87 5.17
CA ILE A 86 -15.92 -10.72 6.52
C ILE A 86 -16.83 -9.48 6.58
N ALA A 87 -16.35 -8.35 6.10
CA ALA A 87 -17.15 -7.11 6.09
C ALA A 87 -18.42 -7.28 5.26
N ALA A 88 -18.30 -7.82 4.05
CA ALA A 88 -19.44 -8.03 3.16
C ALA A 88 -20.49 -8.96 3.78
N SER A 89 -20.05 -10.04 4.41
CA SER A 89 -20.96 -11.00 5.04
C SER A 89 -21.74 -10.37 6.21
N ILE A 90 -21.07 -9.54 7.03
CA ILE A 90 -21.71 -8.85 8.14
C ILE A 90 -22.74 -7.83 7.64
N VAL A 91 -22.39 -7.05 6.63
CA VAL A 91 -23.33 -6.09 6.01
C VAL A 91 -24.51 -6.84 5.36
N GLY A 92 -24.24 -7.96 4.72
CA GLY A 92 -25.25 -8.76 4.01
C GLY A 92 -26.33 -9.36 4.92
N ILE A 93 -26.02 -9.62 6.18
CA ILE A 93 -27.01 -10.09 7.18
C ILE A 93 -27.63 -8.94 7.98
N GLU A 94 -27.54 -7.73 7.47
CA GLU A 94 -28.13 -6.50 8.02
C GLU A 94 -27.61 -6.10 9.41
N VAL A 95 -26.42 -6.53 9.77
CA VAL A 95 -25.70 -5.99 10.92
C VAL A 95 -25.08 -4.65 10.54
N ASN A 96 -25.04 -3.71 11.47
CA ASN A 96 -24.60 -2.34 11.24
C ASN A 96 -23.26 -2.29 10.47
N ALA A 97 -23.18 -1.44 9.44
CA ALA A 97 -22.00 -1.28 8.61
C ALA A 97 -20.75 -0.89 9.40
N LEU A 98 -20.89 -0.10 10.46
CA LEU A 98 -19.76 0.28 11.31
C LEU A 98 -19.21 -0.92 12.10
N VAL A 99 -20.07 -1.86 12.47
CA VAL A 99 -19.64 -3.14 13.08
C VAL A 99 -18.86 -3.97 12.07
N ALA A 100 -19.32 -3.99 10.81
CA ALA A 100 -18.60 -4.68 9.71
C ALA A 100 -17.20 -4.10 9.52
N VAL A 101 -17.08 -2.77 9.48
CA VAL A 101 -15.80 -2.09 9.36
C VAL A 101 -14.89 -2.43 10.53
N ALA A 102 -15.39 -2.32 11.75
CA ALA A 102 -14.63 -2.62 12.96
C ALA A 102 -14.16 -4.08 12.99
N ALA A 103 -15.03 -5.02 12.62
CA ALA A 103 -14.69 -6.44 12.58
C ALA A 103 -13.61 -6.74 11.56
N ALA A 104 -13.70 -6.16 10.36
CA ALA A 104 -12.70 -6.34 9.32
C ALA A 104 -11.33 -5.77 9.74
N LEU A 105 -11.32 -4.56 10.31
CA LEU A 105 -10.08 -3.94 10.79
C LEU A 105 -9.45 -4.74 11.92
N ALA A 106 -10.27 -5.20 12.88
CA ALA A 106 -9.79 -6.02 13.99
C ALA A 106 -9.22 -7.36 13.49
N ALA A 107 -9.89 -8.02 12.55
CA ALA A 107 -9.40 -9.25 11.94
C ALA A 107 -8.08 -9.04 11.22
N GLY A 108 -7.97 -7.96 10.45
CA GLY A 108 -6.74 -7.61 9.74
C GLY A 108 -5.57 -7.38 10.68
N ALA A 109 -5.79 -6.60 11.73
CA ALA A 109 -4.76 -6.33 12.74
C ALA A 109 -4.36 -7.60 13.49
N ALA A 110 -5.33 -8.45 13.87
CA ALA A 110 -5.06 -9.69 14.60
C ALA A 110 -4.28 -10.69 13.75
N ILE A 111 -4.66 -10.87 12.48
CA ILE A 111 -3.96 -11.77 11.56
C ILE A 111 -2.56 -11.25 11.28
N GLY A 112 -2.41 -9.94 11.08
CA GLY A 112 -1.10 -9.31 10.95
C GLY A 112 -0.23 -9.53 12.17
N ALA A 113 -0.80 -9.43 13.37
CA ALA A 113 -0.08 -9.72 14.62
C ALA A 113 0.38 -11.17 14.68
N VAL A 114 -0.45 -12.12 14.26
CA VAL A 114 -0.06 -13.56 14.18
C VAL A 114 1.13 -13.73 13.25
N THR A 115 1.08 -13.12 12.07
CA THR A 115 2.22 -13.14 11.12
C THR A 115 3.47 -12.56 11.77
N GLY A 116 3.33 -11.43 12.46
CA GLY A 116 4.42 -10.78 13.18
C GLY A 116 5.03 -11.68 14.27
N VAL A 117 4.20 -12.40 15.02
CA VAL A 117 4.66 -13.37 16.03
C VAL A 117 5.45 -14.50 15.37
N ILE A 118 4.98 -15.03 14.25
CA ILE A 118 5.69 -16.08 13.52
C ILE A 118 7.07 -15.60 13.08
N VAL A 119 7.16 -14.40 12.52
CA VAL A 119 8.43 -13.83 12.05
C VAL A 119 9.36 -13.48 13.23
N ALA A 120 8.81 -12.84 14.26
CA ALA A 120 9.62 -12.32 15.37
C ALA A 120 10.01 -13.41 16.38
N LYS A 121 9.04 -14.13 16.90
CA LYS A 121 9.26 -15.14 17.95
C LYS A 121 9.53 -16.52 17.38
N GLY A 122 8.89 -16.87 16.27
CA GLY A 122 9.13 -18.14 15.57
C GLY A 122 10.42 -18.15 14.78
N ARG A 123 11.06 -17.00 14.59
CA ARG A 123 12.30 -16.82 13.82
C ARG A 123 12.23 -17.41 12.42
N VAL A 124 11.02 -17.39 11.83
CA VAL A 124 10.81 -17.81 10.45
C VAL A 124 11.14 -16.61 9.54
N GLN A 125 11.83 -16.87 8.45
CA GLN A 125 12.13 -15.84 7.46
C GLN A 125 10.82 -15.20 6.98
N ALA A 126 10.79 -13.88 6.90
CA ALA A 126 9.58 -13.13 6.55
C ALA A 126 9.00 -13.56 5.20
N PHE A 127 9.84 -13.82 4.21
CA PHE A 127 9.40 -14.29 2.91
C PHE A 127 8.60 -15.60 3.02
N ILE A 128 9.14 -16.58 3.75
CA ILE A 128 8.50 -17.89 3.90
C ILE A 128 7.24 -17.77 4.77
N ALA A 129 7.31 -17.06 5.88
CA ALA A 129 6.18 -16.88 6.78
C ALA A 129 4.99 -16.22 6.07
N THR A 130 5.24 -15.16 5.33
CA THR A 130 4.18 -14.42 4.63
C THR A 130 3.69 -15.14 3.39
N LEU A 131 4.54 -15.93 2.73
CA LEU A 131 4.12 -16.81 1.64
C LEU A 131 3.14 -17.88 2.13
N VAL A 132 3.45 -18.51 3.26
CA VAL A 132 2.56 -19.49 3.90
C VAL A 132 1.24 -18.82 4.30
N MET A 133 1.31 -17.64 4.91
CA MET A 133 0.09 -16.89 5.28
C MET A 133 -0.73 -16.48 4.06
N MET A 134 -0.11 -16.14 2.94
CA MET A 134 -0.79 -15.85 1.69
C MET A 134 -1.64 -17.03 1.24
N LEU A 135 -1.07 -18.22 1.24
CA LEU A 135 -1.77 -19.44 0.84
C LEU A 135 -2.85 -19.82 1.85
N LEU A 136 -2.54 -19.74 3.13
CA LEU A 136 -3.48 -20.06 4.21
C LEU A 136 -4.71 -19.14 4.17
N LEU A 137 -4.50 -17.84 4.08
CA LEU A 137 -5.58 -16.86 4.07
C LEU A 137 -6.43 -16.96 2.80
N ARG A 138 -5.81 -17.26 1.67
CA ARG A 138 -6.56 -17.50 0.43
C ARG A 138 -7.43 -18.73 0.55
N GLY A 139 -6.90 -19.81 1.10
CA GLY A 139 -7.66 -21.02 1.36
C GLY A 139 -8.81 -20.79 2.32
N VAL A 140 -8.56 -20.08 3.43
CA VAL A 140 -9.60 -19.71 4.40
C VAL A 140 -10.69 -18.87 3.74
N THR A 141 -10.32 -17.93 2.88
CA THR A 141 -11.28 -17.09 2.15
C THR A 141 -12.17 -17.95 1.25
N MET A 142 -11.58 -18.89 0.52
CA MET A 142 -12.34 -19.80 -0.35
C MET A 142 -13.33 -20.68 0.43
N VAL A 143 -12.91 -21.19 1.58
CA VAL A 143 -13.79 -21.97 2.47
C VAL A 143 -14.90 -21.09 3.04
N TYR A 144 -14.55 -19.92 3.55
CA TYR A 144 -15.49 -18.99 4.18
C TYR A 144 -16.58 -18.53 3.20
N THR A 145 -16.23 -18.29 1.94
CA THR A 145 -17.14 -17.80 0.90
C THR A 145 -17.77 -18.92 0.07
N ASN A 146 -17.38 -20.18 0.26
CA ASN A 146 -17.74 -21.30 -0.61
C ASN A 146 -17.33 -21.06 -2.06
N GLY A 147 -16.25 -20.32 -2.29
CA GLY A 147 -15.78 -20.00 -3.64
C GLY A 147 -16.68 -19.06 -4.43
N SER A 148 -17.67 -18.46 -3.79
CA SER A 148 -18.65 -17.57 -4.44
C SER A 148 -18.51 -16.14 -3.91
N PRO A 149 -18.83 -15.12 -4.74
CA PRO A 149 -18.84 -13.74 -4.28
C PRO A 149 -19.84 -13.52 -3.13
N VAL A 150 -19.46 -12.69 -2.17
CA VAL A 150 -20.32 -12.27 -1.06
C VAL A 150 -20.83 -10.87 -1.35
N ASN A 151 -22.13 -10.72 -1.52
CA ASN A 151 -22.76 -9.43 -1.82
C ASN A 151 -23.16 -8.70 -0.55
N THR A 152 -23.07 -7.38 -0.56
CA THR A 152 -23.49 -6.54 0.57
C THR A 152 -25.01 -6.32 0.62
N GLY A 153 -25.72 -6.57 -0.48
CA GLY A 153 -27.16 -6.38 -0.59
C GLY A 153 -27.56 -4.96 -1.02
N PHE A 154 -28.86 -4.65 -0.88
CA PHE A 154 -29.44 -3.39 -1.35
C PHE A 154 -30.12 -2.60 -0.25
N THR A 155 -29.78 -2.86 1.01
CA THR A 155 -30.36 -2.19 2.18
C THR A 155 -29.73 -0.82 2.42
N GLU A 156 -30.34 0.00 3.28
CA GLU A 156 -29.74 1.26 3.73
C GLU A 156 -28.40 1.03 4.42
N ASN A 157 -28.27 -0.08 5.13
CA ASN A 157 -27.01 -0.49 5.77
C ASN A 157 -25.92 -0.76 4.72
N ALA A 158 -26.26 -1.39 3.59
CA ALA A 158 -25.35 -1.58 2.48
C ALA A 158 -24.93 -0.24 1.85
N ASP A 159 -25.82 0.71 1.76
CA ASP A 159 -25.52 2.06 1.26
C ASP A 159 -24.59 2.81 2.22
N LEU A 160 -24.79 2.68 3.52
CA LEU A 160 -23.88 3.26 4.53
C LEU A 160 -22.46 2.68 4.39
N PHE A 161 -22.35 1.37 4.21
CA PHE A 161 -21.08 0.72 3.96
C PHE A 161 -20.45 1.17 2.62
N GLY A 162 -21.28 1.28 1.59
CA GLY A 162 -20.84 1.72 0.25
C GLY A 162 -20.26 3.13 0.23
N TRP A 163 -20.63 3.97 1.19
CA TRP A 163 -20.10 5.33 1.29
C TRP A 163 -18.57 5.34 1.38
N PHE A 164 -17.97 4.34 2.02
CA PHE A 164 -16.50 4.24 2.14
C PHE A 164 -15.82 4.04 0.79
N GLY A 165 -16.52 3.54 -0.21
CA GLY A 165 -15.98 3.32 -1.55
C GLY A 165 -16.44 4.32 -2.59
N ILE A 166 -17.70 4.78 -2.51
CA ILE A 166 -18.32 5.62 -3.56
C ILE A 166 -18.78 6.99 -3.07
N GLY A 167 -18.71 7.28 -1.76
CA GLY A 167 -19.06 8.58 -1.24
C GLY A 167 -18.14 9.69 -1.76
N ARG A 168 -18.65 10.92 -1.74
CA ARG A 168 -17.87 12.09 -2.21
C ARG A 168 -18.03 13.28 -1.25
N PRO A 169 -17.54 13.17 -0.01
CA PRO A 169 -17.60 14.30 0.92
C PRO A 169 -16.77 15.47 0.36
N LEU A 170 -17.38 16.65 0.30
CA LEU A 170 -16.81 17.87 -0.28
C LEU A 170 -16.39 17.71 -1.76
N GLY A 171 -17.02 16.79 -2.48
CA GLY A 171 -16.75 16.53 -3.90
C GLY A 171 -15.53 15.67 -4.19
N ILE A 172 -14.79 15.26 -3.17
CA ILE A 172 -13.61 14.38 -3.30
C ILE A 172 -14.01 12.96 -2.88
N PRO A 173 -13.66 11.91 -3.65
CA PRO A 173 -14.00 10.54 -3.28
C PRO A 173 -13.51 10.16 -1.88
N THR A 174 -14.33 9.43 -1.12
CA THR A 174 -13.98 8.97 0.23
C THR A 174 -12.65 8.22 0.28
N PRO A 175 -12.34 7.29 -0.67
CA PRO A 175 -11.05 6.61 -0.67
C PRO A 175 -9.84 7.55 -0.71
N VAL A 176 -9.97 8.70 -1.38
CA VAL A 176 -8.89 9.71 -1.44
C VAL A 176 -8.67 10.33 -0.06
N TRP A 177 -9.76 10.65 0.67
CA TRP A 177 -9.66 11.16 2.03
C TRP A 177 -9.00 10.15 2.97
N ILE A 178 -9.41 8.88 2.88
CA ILE A 178 -8.83 7.81 3.69
C ILE A 178 -7.36 7.64 3.39
N MET A 179 -6.98 7.64 2.10
CA MET A 179 -5.59 7.58 1.67
C MET A 179 -4.77 8.73 2.25
N ALA A 180 -5.27 9.96 2.17
CA ALA A 180 -4.58 11.13 2.71
C ALA A 180 -4.37 11.02 4.22
N ILE A 181 -5.38 10.58 4.96
CA ILE A 181 -5.30 10.39 6.41
C ILE A 181 -4.26 9.31 6.75
N VAL A 182 -4.26 8.20 6.03
CA VAL A 182 -3.30 7.10 6.25
C VAL A 182 -1.88 7.57 6.01
N PHE A 183 -1.62 8.31 4.93
CA PHE A 183 -0.29 8.83 4.63
C PHE A 183 0.18 9.84 5.66
N LEU A 184 -0.69 10.74 6.10
CA LEU A 184 -0.36 11.71 7.14
C LEU A 184 -0.06 11.03 8.47
N ALA A 185 -0.87 10.05 8.86
CA ALA A 185 -0.66 9.30 10.10
C ALA A 185 0.65 8.51 10.06
N ALA A 186 0.94 7.85 8.95
CA ALA A 186 2.19 7.10 8.78
C ALA A 186 3.41 8.00 8.75
N TRP A 187 3.32 9.14 8.06
CA TRP A 187 4.39 10.13 8.03
C TRP A 187 4.69 10.64 9.43
N TYR A 188 3.65 11.03 10.18
CA TYR A 188 3.81 11.50 11.56
C TYR A 188 4.44 10.42 12.45
N MET A 189 3.94 9.19 12.37
CA MET A 189 4.45 8.08 13.16
C MET A 189 5.93 7.81 12.87
N LEU A 190 6.34 7.79 11.60
CA LEU A 190 7.72 7.51 11.23
C LEU A 190 8.69 8.62 11.64
N HIS A 191 8.27 9.88 11.58
CA HIS A 191 9.18 11.01 11.81
C HIS A 191 9.10 11.61 13.21
N HIS A 192 8.01 11.38 13.96
CA HIS A 192 7.76 12.08 15.23
C HIS A 192 7.48 11.15 16.40
N THR A 193 7.62 9.82 16.24
CA THR A 193 7.40 8.87 17.33
C THR A 193 8.59 7.96 17.54
N ARG A 194 8.64 7.36 18.74
CA ARG A 194 9.66 6.35 19.07
C ARG A 194 9.55 5.12 18.17
N LEU A 195 8.33 4.70 17.86
CA LEU A 195 8.10 3.55 17.00
C LEU A 195 8.76 3.75 15.63
N GLY A 196 8.63 4.94 15.04
CA GLY A 196 9.28 5.26 13.77
C GLY A 196 10.81 5.13 13.85
N ARG A 197 11.41 5.67 14.91
CA ARG A 197 12.85 5.54 15.13
C ARG A 197 13.28 4.09 15.29
N TYR A 198 12.48 3.29 15.98
CA TYR A 198 12.76 1.86 16.16
C TYR A 198 12.66 1.09 14.86
N ILE A 199 11.70 1.43 14.01
CA ILE A 199 11.52 0.81 12.68
C ILE A 199 12.78 1.05 11.84
N TYR A 200 13.25 2.30 11.74
CA TYR A 200 14.45 2.63 10.97
C TYR A 200 15.71 1.98 11.56
N ALA A 201 15.85 2.00 12.87
CA ALA A 201 16.98 1.39 13.57
C ALA A 201 17.03 -0.12 13.34
N LEU A 202 15.89 -0.79 13.48
CA LEU A 202 15.76 -2.23 13.27
C LEU A 202 16.16 -2.62 11.85
N GLY A 203 15.71 -1.89 10.86
CA GLY A 203 16.04 -2.15 9.46
C GLY A 203 17.50 -1.84 9.14
N GLY A 204 18.11 -0.90 9.85
CA GLY A 204 19.51 -0.56 9.66
C GLY A 204 20.46 -1.62 10.23
N ASP A 205 20.22 -2.04 11.46
CA ASP A 205 21.01 -3.09 12.14
C ASP A 205 20.17 -3.70 13.27
N GLU A 206 19.64 -4.89 13.04
CA GLU A 206 18.80 -5.59 14.02
C GLU A 206 19.57 -5.94 15.29
N SER A 207 20.81 -6.41 15.15
CA SER A 207 21.66 -6.82 16.29
C SER A 207 21.99 -5.63 17.18
N ALA A 208 22.40 -4.51 16.58
CA ALA A 208 22.68 -3.28 17.30
C ALA A 208 21.44 -2.72 17.99
N THR A 209 20.29 -2.78 17.34
CA THR A 209 19.01 -2.34 17.90
C THR A 209 18.63 -3.18 19.11
N ARG A 210 18.79 -4.50 19.04
CA ARG A 210 18.53 -5.43 20.15
C ARG A 210 19.46 -5.16 21.32
N LEU A 211 20.74 -4.93 21.06
CA LEU A 211 21.74 -4.63 22.08
C LEU A 211 21.51 -3.28 22.77
N SER A 212 20.82 -2.37 22.09
CA SER A 212 20.44 -1.05 22.64
C SER A 212 19.26 -1.11 23.61
N GLY A 213 18.69 -2.31 23.86
CA GLY A 213 17.57 -2.50 24.77
C GLY A 213 16.20 -2.33 24.15
N ILE A 214 16.12 -2.15 22.83
CA ILE A 214 14.85 -2.07 22.10
C ILE A 214 14.28 -3.47 21.89
N SER A 215 12.97 -3.65 22.17
CA SER A 215 12.29 -4.92 21.94
C SER A 215 12.02 -5.11 20.45
N VAL A 216 12.93 -5.75 19.75
CA VAL A 216 12.84 -6.03 18.31
C VAL A 216 11.58 -6.84 17.99
N ASN A 217 11.27 -7.86 18.79
CA ASN A 217 10.09 -8.70 18.57
C ASN A 217 8.79 -7.88 18.63
N LYS A 218 8.68 -7.00 19.61
CA LYS A 218 7.51 -6.13 19.76
C LYS A 218 7.35 -5.19 18.57
N VAL A 219 8.44 -4.60 18.09
CA VAL A 219 8.41 -3.71 16.92
C VAL A 219 7.96 -4.47 15.68
N LYS A 220 8.49 -5.67 15.43
CA LYS A 220 8.07 -6.49 14.30
C LYS A 220 6.59 -6.84 14.36
N ILE A 221 6.09 -7.27 15.51
CA ILE A 221 4.68 -7.62 15.71
C ILE A 221 3.77 -6.41 15.41
N ILE A 222 4.13 -5.24 15.93
CA ILE A 222 3.37 -4.01 15.69
C ILE A 222 3.34 -3.66 14.21
N VAL A 223 4.47 -3.75 13.52
CA VAL A 223 4.60 -3.41 12.11
C VAL A 223 3.75 -4.33 11.24
N TYR A 224 3.81 -5.65 11.47
CA TYR A 224 2.96 -6.60 10.71
C TYR A 224 1.48 -6.43 11.04
N SER A 225 1.16 -6.09 12.30
CA SER A 225 -0.21 -5.79 12.71
C SER A 225 -0.75 -4.55 11.98
N LEU A 226 0.03 -3.48 11.88
CA LEU A 226 -0.33 -2.28 11.14
C LEU A 226 -0.47 -2.56 9.65
N CYS A 227 0.41 -3.37 9.08
CA CYS A 227 0.31 -3.78 7.67
C CYS A 227 -0.99 -4.55 7.41
N GLY A 228 -1.36 -5.47 8.30
CA GLY A 228 -2.62 -6.20 8.23
C GLY A 228 -3.83 -5.29 8.39
N LEU A 229 -3.78 -4.33 9.30
CA LEU A 229 -4.83 -3.34 9.50
C LEU A 229 -5.05 -2.53 8.20
N LEU A 230 -3.99 -2.07 7.57
CA LEU A 230 -4.08 -1.27 6.34
C LEU A 230 -4.55 -2.13 5.15
N ALA A 231 -4.15 -3.40 5.09
CA ALA A 231 -4.68 -4.32 4.08
C ALA A 231 -6.19 -4.52 4.23
N SER A 232 -6.69 -4.62 5.47
CA SER A 232 -8.13 -4.72 5.73
C SER A 232 -8.87 -3.43 5.40
N LEU A 233 -8.28 -2.27 5.67
CA LEU A 233 -8.85 -0.98 5.29
C LEU A 233 -8.99 -0.87 3.78
N ALA A 234 -7.96 -1.28 3.03
CA ALA A 234 -8.01 -1.34 1.57
C ALA A 234 -9.10 -2.31 1.08
N GLY A 235 -9.27 -3.44 1.77
CA GLY A 235 -10.33 -4.41 1.48
C GLY A 235 -11.72 -3.84 1.69
N ILE A 236 -11.93 -3.08 2.74
CA ILE A 236 -13.20 -2.39 3.01
C ILE A 236 -13.52 -1.42 1.87
N ILE A 237 -12.56 -0.63 1.44
CA ILE A 237 -12.74 0.34 0.35
C ILE A 237 -13.11 -0.40 -0.94
N GLU A 238 -12.42 -1.47 -1.28
CA GLU A 238 -12.68 -2.23 -2.51
C GLU A 238 -14.07 -2.85 -2.50
N VAL A 239 -14.47 -3.51 -1.41
CA VAL A 239 -15.79 -4.11 -1.27
C VAL A 239 -16.89 -3.04 -1.27
N ALA A 240 -16.67 -1.92 -0.60
CA ALA A 240 -17.62 -0.80 -0.58
C ALA A 240 -17.84 -0.24 -1.99
N ARG A 241 -16.79 -0.17 -2.79
CA ARG A 241 -16.86 0.30 -4.17
C ARG A 241 -17.59 -0.68 -5.09
N LEU A 242 -17.33 -1.98 -4.92
CA LEU A 242 -17.87 -3.02 -5.80
C LEU A 242 -19.20 -3.59 -5.31
N SER A 243 -19.60 -3.32 -4.08
CA SER A 243 -20.77 -3.92 -3.38
C SER A 243 -20.69 -5.43 -3.30
N SER A 244 -19.52 -6.00 -3.44
CA SER A 244 -19.27 -7.44 -3.48
C SER A 244 -17.84 -7.73 -3.06
N ALA A 245 -17.67 -8.81 -2.31
CA ALA A 245 -16.36 -9.36 -1.97
C ALA A 245 -16.10 -10.60 -2.84
N GLN A 246 -15.10 -10.52 -3.69
CA GLN A 246 -14.70 -11.64 -4.54
C GLN A 246 -13.72 -12.52 -3.76
N PRO A 247 -13.85 -13.87 -3.77
CA PRO A 247 -12.92 -14.74 -3.06
C PRO A 247 -11.50 -14.70 -3.66
N THR A 248 -11.38 -14.30 -4.93
CA THR A 248 -10.10 -14.14 -5.62
C THR A 248 -9.55 -12.71 -5.57
N ALA A 249 -10.18 -11.81 -4.83
CA ALA A 249 -9.75 -10.41 -4.71
C ALA A 249 -8.31 -10.31 -4.21
N GLY A 250 -7.63 -9.27 -4.62
CA GLY A 250 -6.28 -8.97 -4.13
C GLY A 250 -5.17 -9.83 -4.72
N THR A 251 -5.46 -10.69 -5.70
CA THR A 251 -4.42 -11.49 -6.36
C THR A 251 -3.42 -10.57 -7.06
N GLY A 252 -2.15 -10.67 -6.68
CA GLY A 252 -1.09 -9.84 -7.24
C GLY A 252 -0.95 -8.45 -6.60
N TYR A 253 -1.82 -8.07 -5.69
CA TYR A 253 -1.77 -6.74 -5.04
C TYR A 253 -0.52 -6.55 -4.21
N GLU A 254 0.03 -7.61 -3.62
CA GLU A 254 1.31 -7.55 -2.89
C GLU A 254 2.45 -7.11 -3.79
N LEU A 255 2.45 -7.53 -5.05
CA LEU A 255 3.47 -7.12 -6.02
C LEU A 255 3.33 -5.65 -6.38
N ASP A 256 2.11 -5.16 -6.56
CA ASP A 256 1.85 -3.75 -6.82
C ASP A 256 2.25 -2.87 -5.63
N ALA A 257 2.00 -3.33 -4.41
CA ALA A 257 2.42 -2.61 -3.20
C ALA A 257 3.94 -2.53 -3.10
N ILE A 258 4.63 -3.64 -3.32
CA ILE A 258 6.10 -3.68 -3.33
C ILE A 258 6.65 -2.77 -4.43
N ALA A 259 6.05 -2.80 -5.62
CA ALA A 259 6.45 -1.95 -6.73
C ALA A 259 6.33 -0.46 -6.38
N ALA A 260 5.25 -0.06 -5.74
CA ALA A 260 5.06 1.33 -5.30
C ALA A 260 6.14 1.76 -4.30
N VAL A 261 6.46 0.88 -3.35
CA VAL A 261 7.49 1.13 -2.33
C VAL A 261 8.86 1.28 -2.97
N VAL A 262 9.23 0.39 -3.88
CA VAL A 262 10.53 0.41 -4.57
C VAL A 262 10.65 1.61 -5.51
N LEU A 263 9.61 1.90 -6.29
CA LEU A 263 9.57 3.08 -7.16
C LEU A 263 9.70 4.38 -6.35
N GLY A 264 9.19 4.38 -5.13
CA GLY A 264 9.32 5.51 -4.21
C GLY A 264 10.70 5.68 -3.60
N GLY A 265 11.62 4.75 -3.85
CA GLY A 265 13.00 4.85 -3.40
C GLY A 265 13.31 4.17 -2.06
N THR A 266 12.37 3.41 -1.48
CA THR A 266 12.61 2.64 -0.27
C THR A 266 13.51 1.43 -0.60
N SER A 267 14.52 1.22 0.21
CA SER A 267 15.47 0.10 0.04
C SER A 267 14.85 -1.22 0.51
N LEU A 268 14.92 -2.24 -0.32
CA LEU A 268 14.50 -3.59 0.05
C LEU A 268 15.39 -4.21 1.14
N ALA A 269 16.61 -3.69 1.31
CA ALA A 269 17.49 -4.11 2.39
C ALA A 269 17.05 -3.61 3.76
N GLY A 270 16.16 -2.61 3.80
CA GLY A 270 15.64 -2.04 5.03
C GLY A 270 16.40 -0.82 5.51
N GLY A 271 15.81 -0.09 6.45
CA GLY A 271 16.44 1.04 7.13
C GLY A 271 16.43 2.37 6.36
N LYS A 272 16.10 2.37 5.08
CA LYS A 272 16.08 3.58 4.23
C LYS A 272 14.80 3.64 3.43
N GLY A 273 14.05 4.71 3.57
CA GLY A 273 12.82 4.93 2.81
C GLY A 273 11.97 6.04 3.39
N ARG A 274 10.99 6.49 2.62
CA ARG A 274 10.09 7.56 2.99
C ARG A 274 8.65 7.24 2.59
N ILE A 275 7.71 7.66 3.43
CA ILE A 275 6.28 7.53 3.13
C ILE A 275 5.89 8.40 1.92
N VAL A 276 6.46 9.59 1.80
CA VAL A 276 6.22 10.47 0.64
C VAL A 276 6.68 9.78 -0.65
N GLY A 277 7.82 9.09 -0.60
CA GLY A 277 8.29 8.28 -1.73
C GLY A 277 7.29 7.21 -2.14
N THR A 278 6.72 6.50 -1.19
CA THR A 278 5.69 5.47 -1.45
C THR A 278 4.45 6.07 -2.13
N LEU A 279 4.00 7.24 -1.68
CA LEU A 279 2.89 7.95 -2.32
C LEU A 279 3.20 8.25 -3.79
N ILE A 280 4.38 8.78 -4.05
CA ILE A 280 4.83 9.08 -5.42
C ILE A 280 4.91 7.81 -6.25
N GLY A 281 5.45 6.72 -5.71
CA GLY A 281 5.52 5.42 -6.39
C GLY A 281 4.14 4.86 -6.74
N ALA A 282 3.19 4.93 -5.82
CA ALA A 282 1.81 4.52 -6.05
C ALA A 282 1.14 5.38 -7.13
N LEU A 283 1.39 6.69 -7.12
CA LEU A 283 0.87 7.60 -8.15
C LEU A 283 1.49 7.32 -9.52
N ILE A 284 2.78 7.00 -9.59
CA ILE A 284 3.42 6.61 -10.85
C ILE A 284 2.68 5.41 -11.47
N LEU A 285 2.44 4.37 -10.70
CA LEU A 285 1.71 3.20 -11.17
C LEU A 285 0.28 3.53 -11.57
N GLY A 286 -0.41 4.34 -10.77
CA GLY A 286 -1.79 4.76 -11.05
C GLY A 286 -1.91 5.58 -12.33
N PHE A 287 -1.05 6.59 -12.49
CA PHE A 287 -1.02 7.41 -13.71
C PHE A 287 -0.62 6.58 -14.93
N LEU A 288 0.34 5.69 -14.79
CA LEU A 288 0.75 4.80 -15.88
C LEU A 288 -0.42 3.91 -16.34
N ASN A 289 -1.08 3.24 -15.42
CA ASN A 289 -2.21 2.38 -15.73
C ASN A 289 -3.36 3.16 -16.38
N ASN A 290 -3.70 4.32 -15.84
CA ASN A 290 -4.76 5.16 -16.40
C ASN A 290 -4.38 5.67 -17.79
N GLY A 291 -3.16 6.14 -17.97
CA GLY A 291 -2.68 6.61 -19.27
C GLY A 291 -2.73 5.52 -20.33
N LEU A 292 -2.30 4.32 -20.00
CA LEU A 292 -2.35 3.18 -20.91
C LEU A 292 -3.79 2.77 -21.23
N ASN A 293 -4.72 2.84 -20.27
CA ASN A 293 -6.13 2.60 -20.49
C ASN A 293 -6.73 3.61 -21.46
N LEU A 294 -6.42 4.90 -21.30
CA LEU A 294 -6.92 5.95 -22.17
C LEU A 294 -6.39 5.83 -23.60
N LEU A 295 -5.20 5.26 -23.76
CA LEU A 295 -4.60 5.02 -25.08
C LEU A 295 -5.10 3.71 -25.72
N GLY A 296 -5.99 2.99 -25.05
CA GLY A 296 -6.56 1.74 -25.57
C GLY A 296 -5.63 0.55 -25.51
N VAL A 297 -4.56 0.61 -24.70
CA VAL A 297 -3.63 -0.50 -24.51
C VAL A 297 -4.31 -1.58 -23.68
N SER A 298 -4.24 -2.84 -24.12
CA SER A 298 -4.84 -3.96 -23.40
C SER A 298 -4.16 -4.20 -22.06
N SER A 299 -4.88 -4.81 -21.11
CA SER A 299 -4.34 -5.10 -19.78
C SER A 299 -3.10 -5.99 -19.82
N TYR A 300 -2.99 -6.85 -20.81
CA TYR A 300 -1.81 -7.72 -20.97
C TYR A 300 -0.55 -6.90 -21.30
N TYR A 301 -0.66 -5.95 -22.24
CA TYR A 301 0.45 -5.05 -22.57
C TYR A 301 0.77 -4.11 -21.42
N GLN A 302 -0.24 -3.68 -20.64
CA GLN A 302 -0.03 -2.87 -19.45
C GLN A 302 0.85 -3.58 -18.42
N MET A 303 0.66 -4.88 -18.25
CA MET A 303 1.50 -5.70 -17.36
C MET A 303 2.97 -5.69 -17.82
N ILE A 304 3.21 -5.79 -19.12
CA ILE A 304 4.56 -5.75 -19.70
C ILE A 304 5.19 -4.39 -19.45
N VAL A 305 4.47 -3.31 -19.76
CA VAL A 305 4.97 -1.93 -19.57
C VAL A 305 5.28 -1.69 -18.10
N LYS A 306 4.40 -2.10 -17.19
CA LYS A 306 4.61 -1.95 -15.74
C LYS A 306 5.86 -2.70 -15.30
N ALA A 307 6.05 -3.93 -15.74
CA ALA A 307 7.23 -4.72 -15.41
C ALA A 307 8.52 -4.04 -15.88
N VAL A 308 8.53 -3.50 -17.10
CA VAL A 308 9.70 -2.79 -17.66
C VAL A 308 10.00 -1.54 -16.85
N VAL A 309 8.98 -0.75 -16.51
CA VAL A 309 9.14 0.48 -15.70
C VAL A 309 9.74 0.17 -14.33
N ILE A 310 9.22 -0.86 -13.65
CA ILE A 310 9.72 -1.28 -12.34
C ILE A 310 11.17 -1.75 -12.45
N LEU A 311 11.50 -2.55 -13.46
CA LEU A 311 12.86 -3.06 -13.67
C LEU A 311 13.84 -1.92 -13.91
N LEU A 312 13.47 -0.94 -14.75
CA LEU A 312 14.32 0.22 -15.00
C LEU A 312 14.55 1.04 -13.72
N ALA A 313 13.52 1.23 -12.90
CA ALA A 313 13.62 1.95 -11.62
C ALA A 313 14.58 1.23 -10.66
N VAL A 314 14.49 -0.09 -10.56
CA VAL A 314 15.36 -0.90 -9.71
C VAL A 314 16.81 -0.86 -10.21
N LEU A 315 17.03 -0.95 -11.52
CA LEU A 315 18.36 -0.89 -12.11
C LEU A 315 19.03 0.47 -11.87
N VAL A 316 18.27 1.56 -11.97
CA VAL A 316 18.78 2.90 -11.68
C VAL A 316 19.17 3.03 -10.20
N ASP A 317 18.41 2.44 -9.29
CA ASP A 317 18.72 2.42 -7.86
C ASP A 317 19.99 1.64 -7.55
N ASN A 318 20.16 0.47 -8.16
CA ASN A 318 21.31 -0.38 -7.90
C ASN A 318 22.64 0.23 -8.39
N LYS A 319 22.60 1.07 -9.41
CA LYS A 319 23.81 1.77 -9.90
C LYS A 319 24.35 2.81 -8.90
N LYS A 320 23.58 3.18 -7.88
CA LYS A 320 23.99 4.13 -6.85
C LYS A 320 24.65 3.49 -5.64
N GLN A 321 24.55 2.19 -5.51
CA GLN A 321 25.19 1.41 -4.47
C GLN A 321 26.50 0.84 -4.99
#